data_786b0d3d9397f94348eb49aeb8113f6c
#
_entry.id   786b0d3d9397f94348eb49aeb8113f6c
#
_cell.length_a   1.000
_cell.length_b   1.000
_cell.length_c   1.000
_cell.angle_alpha   90.00
_cell.angle_beta   90.00
_cell.angle_gamma   90.00
#
_symmetry.space_group_name_H-M   'P 1'
#
loop_
_entity.id
_entity.type
_entity.pdbx_description
1 polymer ?
#
loop_
_entity_poly.entity_id
_entity_poly.type
_entity_poly.pdbx_seq_one_letter_code
_entity_poly.pdbx_strand_id
1 'polypeptide(L)'
;GPVGTFASVDPSVEAHVAKRLGLRPERVSTQVIPRDRHAAYFAALGVIASSVERLAVEIRHLQRTEVREAEEFFAKGQKGSSAMPHKRNPILTENLTGLARIVRAAVTPAMENVALWHERDISHSSVERVFAPDAAIALDFALARLAGVVENLLVYPKAMKANLDSVGGLVYSQRVLLALIQAGISREDAYRIVQSNAMQVWREGGEFEERLEADETVGKHMSRAELAACFDPAPYLVHIDTVFDRVFEPKKKAKKPRRKQGA
;
A
#
# COMPACT_ATOMS: atom_id res chain seq x y z
N GLY A 1 1.70 -2.47 43.49
CA GLY A 1 2.60 -3.13 44.42
C GLY A 1 3.56 -4.09 43.70
N PRO A 2 4.57 -4.65 44.41
CA PRO A 2 5.62 -5.41 43.73
C PRO A 2 5.16 -6.76 43.13
N VAL A 3 4.01 -7.26 43.52
CA VAL A 3 3.50 -8.58 43.11
C VAL A 3 2.05 -8.56 42.59
N GLY A 4 1.48 -7.37 42.37
CA GLY A 4 0.14 -7.23 41.81
C GLY A 4 -1.04 -7.64 42.70
N THR A 5 -0.82 -7.81 44.01
CA THR A 5 -1.82 -8.32 44.99
C THR A 5 -2.58 -7.20 45.74
N PHE A 6 -2.29 -5.95 45.44
CA PHE A 6 -2.85 -4.76 46.14
C PHE A 6 -2.58 -4.72 47.65
N ALA A 7 -1.52 -5.40 48.11
CA ALA A 7 -1.23 -5.52 49.56
C ALA A 7 -1.03 -4.14 50.26
N SER A 8 -0.59 -3.09 49.55
CA SER A 8 -0.28 -1.79 50.12
C SER A 8 -1.15 -0.64 49.58
N VAL A 9 -1.99 -0.92 48.58
CA VAL A 9 -2.82 0.10 47.90
C VAL A 9 -4.18 -0.49 47.57
N ASP A 10 -5.24 0.21 47.93
CA ASP A 10 -6.61 -0.21 47.63
C ASP A 10 -6.87 -0.16 46.11
N PRO A 11 -7.56 -1.16 45.52
CA PRO A 11 -7.91 -1.18 44.09
C PRO A 11 -8.66 0.05 43.60
N SER A 12 -9.38 0.76 44.48
CA SER A 12 -10.08 2.01 44.14
C SER A 12 -9.13 3.12 43.67
N VAL A 13 -7.89 3.15 44.17
CA VAL A 13 -6.86 4.11 43.73
C VAL A 13 -6.49 3.90 42.28
N GLU A 14 -6.24 2.65 41.88
CA GLU A 14 -5.98 2.31 40.48
C GLU A 14 -7.15 2.69 39.57
N ALA A 15 -8.37 2.32 39.97
CA ALA A 15 -9.59 2.64 39.24
C ALA A 15 -9.78 4.16 39.08
N HIS A 16 -9.50 4.95 40.16
CA HIS A 16 -9.56 6.39 40.11
C HIS A 16 -8.56 7.02 39.14
N VAL A 17 -7.30 6.57 39.20
CA VAL A 17 -6.23 7.07 38.31
C VAL A 17 -6.53 6.71 36.85
N ALA A 18 -6.89 5.47 36.58
CA ALA A 18 -7.22 5.01 35.24
C ALA A 18 -8.41 5.82 34.66
N LYS A 19 -9.46 6.06 35.46
CA LYS A 19 -10.59 6.90 35.04
C LYS A 19 -10.17 8.31 34.68
N ARG A 20 -9.32 8.94 35.50
CA ARG A 20 -8.82 10.30 35.22
C ARG A 20 -7.98 10.41 33.95
N LEU A 21 -7.24 9.36 33.62
CA LEU A 21 -6.42 9.29 32.43
C LEU A 21 -7.17 8.79 31.19
N GLY A 22 -8.46 8.45 31.31
CA GLY A 22 -9.23 7.86 30.21
C GLY A 22 -8.78 6.43 29.84
N LEU A 23 -8.11 5.75 30.76
CA LEU A 23 -7.58 4.40 30.60
C LEU A 23 -8.43 3.37 31.33
N ARG A 24 -8.14 2.10 31.09
CA ARG A 24 -8.70 0.97 31.82
C ARG A 24 -7.58 0.24 32.56
N PRO A 25 -7.80 -0.17 33.83
CA PRO A 25 -6.85 -1.01 34.54
C PRO A 25 -6.56 -2.31 33.79
N GLU A 26 -5.32 -2.76 33.85
CA GLU A 26 -4.99 -4.13 33.36
C GLU A 26 -5.60 -5.16 34.31
N ARG A 27 -6.17 -6.20 33.76
CA ARG A 27 -6.91 -7.21 34.56
C ARG A 27 -6.00 -8.00 35.49
N VAL A 28 -4.82 -8.34 35.00
CA VAL A 28 -3.78 -9.09 35.72
C VAL A 28 -2.46 -8.43 35.46
N SER A 29 -1.81 -7.96 36.49
CA SER A 29 -0.50 -7.33 36.43
C SER A 29 0.32 -7.78 37.64
N THR A 30 1.62 -7.86 37.47
CA THR A 30 2.60 -8.01 38.54
C THR A 30 3.17 -6.64 38.94
N GLN A 31 4.45 -6.51 39.09
CA GLN A 31 5.08 -5.19 39.28
C GLN A 31 4.98 -4.33 38.01
N VAL A 32 4.86 -4.94 36.84
CA VAL A 32 4.76 -4.29 35.54
C VAL A 32 3.58 -4.82 34.75
N ILE A 33 3.09 -4.03 33.82
CA ILE A 33 2.09 -4.47 32.84
C ILE A 33 2.73 -5.51 31.91
N PRO A 34 2.00 -6.59 31.53
CA PRO A 34 2.48 -7.59 30.58
C PRO A 34 2.96 -6.95 29.27
N ARG A 35 4.16 -7.34 28.83
CA ARG A 35 4.80 -6.76 27.65
C ARG A 35 4.22 -7.20 26.32
N ASP A 36 3.35 -8.20 26.29
CA ASP A 36 2.57 -8.57 25.09
C ASP A 36 1.75 -7.38 24.54
N ARG A 37 1.26 -6.49 25.42
CA ARG A 37 0.58 -5.25 25.03
C ARG A 37 1.52 -4.34 24.22
N HIS A 38 2.76 -4.18 24.69
CA HIS A 38 3.77 -3.39 24.02
C HIS A 38 4.23 -4.06 22.72
N ALA A 39 4.42 -5.39 22.73
CA ALA A 39 4.77 -6.16 21.54
C ALA A 39 3.71 -6.01 20.44
N ALA A 40 2.42 -6.10 20.78
CA ALA A 40 1.32 -5.87 19.85
C ALA A 40 1.33 -4.44 19.27
N TYR A 41 1.62 -3.44 20.10
CA TYR A 41 1.76 -2.05 19.65
C TYR A 41 2.90 -1.89 18.64
N PHE A 42 4.12 -2.35 18.95
CA PHE A 42 5.26 -2.24 18.05
C PHE A 42 5.10 -3.09 16.79
N ALA A 43 4.44 -4.24 16.88
CA ALA A 43 4.07 -5.01 15.69
C ALA A 43 3.16 -4.21 14.75
N ALA A 44 2.17 -3.49 15.29
CA ALA A 44 1.33 -2.60 14.49
C ALA A 44 2.13 -1.46 13.84
N LEU A 45 3.08 -0.84 14.57
CA LEU A 45 3.98 0.17 13.99
C LEU A 45 4.82 -0.41 12.86
N GLY A 46 5.31 -1.64 13.01
CA GLY A 46 6.05 -2.35 11.97
C GLY A 46 5.24 -2.59 10.69
N VAL A 47 3.96 -2.94 10.84
CA VAL A 47 3.03 -3.10 9.71
C VAL A 47 2.79 -1.77 9.01
N ILE A 48 2.55 -0.69 9.76
CA ILE A 48 2.36 0.65 9.21
C ILE A 48 3.61 1.11 8.45
N ALA A 49 4.81 0.92 9.04
CA ALA A 49 6.08 1.25 8.40
C ALA A 49 6.29 0.48 7.09
N SER A 50 5.88 -0.78 7.03
CA SER A 50 5.93 -1.59 5.81
C SER A 50 4.99 -1.06 4.73
N SER A 51 3.83 -0.53 5.10
CA SER A 51 2.89 0.12 4.18
C SER A 51 3.44 1.46 3.67
N VAL A 52 4.09 2.24 4.54
CA VAL A 52 4.82 3.47 4.15
C VAL A 52 5.91 3.15 3.14
N GLU A 53 6.72 2.12 3.39
CA GLU A 53 7.77 1.71 2.47
C GLU A 53 7.21 1.24 1.12
N ARG A 54 6.14 0.46 1.11
CA ARG A 54 5.48 0.01 -0.12
C ARG A 54 5.10 1.19 -1.01
N LEU A 55 4.45 2.21 -0.45
CA LEU A 55 4.05 3.40 -1.22
C LEU A 55 5.25 4.22 -1.67
N ALA A 56 6.25 4.37 -0.79
CA ALA A 56 7.49 5.08 -1.13
C ALA A 56 8.26 4.41 -2.27
N VAL A 57 8.34 3.08 -2.27
CA VAL A 57 8.97 2.30 -3.34
C VAL A 57 8.21 2.46 -4.65
N GLU A 58 6.87 2.45 -4.63
CA GLU A 58 6.06 2.68 -5.82
C GLU A 58 6.34 4.05 -6.45
N ILE A 59 6.34 5.12 -5.64
CA ILE A 59 6.65 6.47 -6.14
C ILE A 59 8.06 6.51 -6.76
N ARG A 60 9.05 5.85 -6.14
CA ARG A 60 10.41 5.74 -6.69
C ARG A 60 10.44 5.01 -8.03
N HIS A 61 9.62 3.96 -8.21
CA HIS A 61 9.47 3.27 -9.49
C HIS A 61 8.86 4.16 -10.56
N LEU A 62 7.83 4.93 -10.23
CA LEU A 62 7.18 5.86 -11.16
C LEU A 62 8.11 7.00 -11.58
N GLN A 63 9.06 7.40 -10.74
CA GLN A 63 10.02 8.48 -11.01
C GLN A 63 11.24 8.05 -11.82
N ARG A 64 11.49 6.75 -12.01
CA ARG A 64 12.64 6.28 -12.81
C ARG A 64 12.66 6.91 -14.20
N THR A 65 13.86 7.09 -14.74
CA THR A 65 14.09 7.73 -16.05
C THR A 65 13.32 7.03 -17.18
N GLU A 66 13.20 5.72 -17.11
CA GLU A 66 12.52 4.87 -18.10
C GLU A 66 10.98 4.94 -17.98
N VAL A 67 10.45 5.36 -16.83
CA VAL A 67 9.01 5.38 -16.52
C VAL A 67 8.45 6.80 -16.58
N ARG A 68 8.91 7.69 -15.73
CA ARG A 68 8.57 9.14 -15.67
C ARG A 68 7.06 9.42 -15.63
N GLU A 69 6.32 8.61 -14.90
CA GLU A 69 4.86 8.73 -14.77
C GLU A 69 4.43 9.63 -13.61
N ALA A 70 5.25 9.65 -12.55
CA ALA A 70 5.09 10.58 -11.44
C ALA A 70 6.46 10.94 -10.85
N GLU A 71 6.54 12.05 -10.14
CA GLU A 71 7.75 12.44 -9.39
C GLU A 71 7.40 13.22 -8.12
N GLU A 72 8.31 13.20 -7.15
CA GLU A 72 8.25 14.08 -6.00
C GLU A 72 8.30 15.53 -6.42
N PHE A 73 7.58 16.40 -5.71
CA PHE A 73 7.67 17.83 -5.92
C PHE A 73 9.10 18.32 -5.63
N PHE A 74 9.64 19.08 -6.56
CA PHE A 74 10.97 19.65 -6.48
C PHE A 74 10.87 21.17 -6.34
N ALA A 75 11.24 21.69 -5.17
CA ALA A 75 11.13 23.12 -4.90
C ALA A 75 12.10 23.95 -5.77
N LYS A 76 11.70 25.18 -6.11
CA LYS A 76 12.57 26.11 -6.82
C LYS A 76 13.84 26.37 -6.02
N GLY A 77 15.00 26.11 -6.62
CA GLY A 77 16.31 26.24 -5.95
C GLY A 77 16.80 24.99 -5.21
N GLN A 78 15.98 23.95 -5.11
CA GLN A 78 16.44 22.67 -4.58
C GLN A 78 17.48 22.04 -5.51
N LYS A 79 18.58 21.54 -4.93
CA LYS A 79 19.64 20.85 -5.67
C LYS A 79 19.41 19.33 -5.62
N GLY A 80 19.22 18.71 -6.77
CA GLY A 80 19.05 17.26 -6.88
C GLY A 80 20.37 16.50 -7.00
N SER A 81 21.42 17.18 -7.48
CA SER A 81 22.75 16.62 -7.66
C SER A 81 23.78 17.74 -7.69
N SER A 82 24.98 17.46 -7.17
CA SER A 82 26.13 18.39 -7.27
C SER A 82 26.77 18.41 -8.66
N ALA A 83 26.61 17.33 -9.43
CA ALA A 83 27.27 17.12 -10.73
C ALA A 83 26.34 17.35 -11.92
N MET A 84 25.05 17.00 -11.80
CA MET A 84 24.06 17.11 -12.88
C MET A 84 22.89 17.98 -12.46
N PRO A 85 22.82 19.26 -12.91
CA PRO A 85 21.80 20.23 -12.44
C PRO A 85 20.35 19.82 -12.71
N HIS A 86 20.12 18.99 -13.73
CA HIS A 86 18.79 18.52 -14.12
C HIS A 86 18.34 17.25 -13.38
N LYS A 87 19.25 16.58 -12.65
CA LYS A 87 18.96 15.33 -11.96
C LYS A 87 18.04 15.58 -10.76
N ARG A 88 16.93 14.85 -10.71
CA ARG A 88 15.96 14.87 -9.63
C ARG A 88 15.87 13.50 -9.00
N ASN A 89 16.48 13.34 -7.84
CA ASN A 89 16.41 12.10 -7.08
C ASN A 89 15.18 12.11 -6.18
N PRO A 90 14.51 10.96 -5.97
CA PRO A 90 13.38 10.81 -5.05
C PRO A 90 13.85 10.73 -3.60
N ILE A 91 14.46 11.82 -3.10
CA ILE A 91 15.17 11.84 -1.81
C ILE A 91 14.24 11.67 -0.60
N LEU A 92 12.99 12.11 -0.72
CA LEU A 92 12.02 12.00 0.36
C LEU A 92 11.57 10.54 0.52
N THR A 93 11.21 9.88 -0.56
CA THR A 93 10.82 8.46 -0.55
C THR A 93 12.00 7.51 -0.34
N GLU A 94 13.22 7.88 -0.75
CA GLU A 94 14.45 7.17 -0.35
C GLU A 94 14.63 7.20 1.18
N ASN A 95 14.45 8.36 1.80
CA ASN A 95 14.50 8.49 3.25
C ASN A 95 13.40 7.67 3.94
N LEU A 96 12.16 7.68 3.41
CA LEU A 96 11.05 6.89 3.96
C LEU A 96 11.34 5.39 3.96
N THR A 97 11.94 4.86 2.89
CA THR A 97 12.35 3.44 2.83
C THR A 97 13.42 3.09 3.86
N GLY A 98 14.31 4.03 4.20
CA GLY A 98 15.29 3.88 5.26
C GLY A 98 14.66 3.87 6.66
N LEU A 99 13.78 4.85 6.93
CA LEU A 99 13.10 4.97 8.24
C LEU A 99 12.21 3.76 8.54
N ALA A 100 11.55 3.20 7.53
CA ALA A 100 10.73 2.01 7.70
C ALA A 100 11.51 0.82 8.28
N ARG A 101 12.81 0.70 7.95
CA ARG A 101 13.69 -0.35 8.51
C ARG A 101 13.95 -0.14 10.00
N ILE A 102 14.16 1.11 10.42
CA ILE A 102 14.33 1.46 11.82
C ILE A 102 13.10 1.10 12.65
N VAL A 103 11.92 1.49 12.15
CA VAL A 103 10.66 1.18 12.84
C VAL A 103 10.42 -0.34 12.95
N ARG A 104 10.65 -1.10 11.87
CA ARG A 104 10.52 -2.56 11.90
C ARG A 104 11.51 -3.24 12.83
N ALA A 105 12.71 -2.69 12.95
CA ALA A 105 13.73 -3.24 13.86
C ALA A 105 13.26 -3.23 15.32
N ALA A 106 12.35 -2.35 15.71
CA ALA A 106 11.79 -2.31 17.06
C ALA A 106 10.85 -3.49 17.39
N VAL A 107 10.35 -4.23 16.40
CA VAL A 107 9.40 -5.33 16.62
C VAL A 107 10.07 -6.49 17.35
N THR A 108 11.26 -6.89 16.94
CA THR A 108 11.98 -8.02 17.55
C THR A 108 12.25 -7.80 19.03
N PRO A 109 12.91 -6.73 19.46
CA PRO A 109 13.16 -6.53 20.90
C PRO A 109 11.88 -6.31 21.70
N ALA A 110 10.81 -5.78 21.09
CA ALA A 110 9.51 -5.70 21.75
C ALA A 110 8.90 -7.09 22.02
N MET A 111 9.07 -8.03 21.09
CA MET A 111 8.63 -9.43 21.28
C MET A 111 9.51 -10.15 22.33
N GLU A 112 10.81 -9.94 22.32
CA GLU A 112 11.73 -10.53 23.29
C GLU A 112 11.47 -10.04 24.72
N ASN A 113 10.97 -8.83 24.90
CA ASN A 113 10.60 -8.26 26.19
C ASN A 113 9.34 -8.88 26.82
N VAL A 114 8.60 -9.75 26.11
CA VAL A 114 7.41 -10.44 26.66
C VAL A 114 7.83 -11.43 27.76
N ALA A 115 8.95 -12.10 27.59
CA ALA A 115 9.50 -13.00 28.60
C ALA A 115 9.99 -12.22 29.83
N LEU A 116 9.53 -12.60 31.01
CA LEU A 116 9.92 -12.00 32.29
C LEU A 116 10.44 -13.06 33.27
N TRP A 117 11.32 -12.64 34.16
CA TRP A 117 11.70 -13.42 35.33
C TRP A 117 10.78 -13.05 36.49
N HIS A 118 9.97 -13.99 36.95
CA HIS A 118 9.00 -13.81 38.04
C HIS A 118 8.12 -12.56 37.82
N GLU A 119 8.14 -11.63 38.77
CA GLU A 119 7.26 -10.45 38.78
C GLU A 119 7.80 -9.29 37.94
N ARG A 120 9.11 -9.32 37.64
CA ARG A 120 9.76 -8.27 36.85
C ARG A 120 11.15 -8.71 36.37
N ASP A 121 11.47 -8.36 35.14
CA ASP A 121 12.80 -8.37 34.59
C ASP A 121 13.20 -6.95 34.17
N ILE A 122 14.35 -6.45 34.68
CA ILE A 122 14.83 -5.11 34.35
C ILE A 122 15.50 -5.03 32.96
N SER A 123 15.81 -6.16 32.34
CA SER A 123 16.43 -6.23 31.01
C SER A 123 15.63 -5.47 29.95
N HIS A 124 14.30 -5.55 29.99
CA HIS A 124 13.44 -4.82 29.06
C HIS A 124 13.58 -3.30 29.17
N SER A 125 13.89 -2.77 30.35
CA SER A 125 13.95 -1.32 30.59
C SER A 125 15.07 -0.64 29.79
N SER A 126 16.26 -1.24 29.70
CA SER A 126 17.38 -0.70 28.93
C SER A 126 17.09 -0.69 27.43
N VAL A 127 16.39 -1.71 26.95
CA VAL A 127 16.05 -1.89 25.53
C VAL A 127 14.91 -0.94 25.13
N GLU A 128 13.84 -0.87 25.91
CA GLU A 128 12.67 0.00 25.64
C GLU A 128 13.03 1.48 25.59
N ARG A 129 14.00 1.93 26.39
CA ARG A 129 14.46 3.33 26.39
C ARG A 129 15.05 3.78 25.06
N VAL A 130 15.57 2.85 24.27
CA VAL A 130 16.17 3.13 22.96
C VAL A 130 15.14 2.94 21.86
N PHE A 131 14.63 1.72 21.66
CA PHE A 131 13.83 1.44 20.48
C PHE A 131 12.43 2.08 20.52
N ALA A 132 11.83 2.25 21.71
CA ALA A 132 10.46 2.69 21.80
C ALA A 132 10.27 4.16 21.35
N PRO A 133 11.03 5.15 21.88
CA PRO A 133 10.94 6.52 21.40
C PRO A 133 11.38 6.62 19.93
N ASP A 134 12.48 5.96 19.55
CA ASP A 134 13.01 6.05 18.19
C ASP A 134 12.03 5.55 17.14
N ALA A 135 11.38 4.40 17.39
CA ALA A 135 10.40 3.86 16.48
C ALA A 135 9.15 4.77 16.33
N ALA A 136 8.67 5.31 17.48
CA ALA A 136 7.50 6.18 17.47
C ALA A 136 7.78 7.52 16.76
N ILE A 137 8.91 8.17 17.08
CA ILE A 137 9.33 9.44 16.48
C ILE A 137 9.60 9.24 14.98
N ALA A 138 10.32 8.17 14.61
CA ALA A 138 10.63 7.89 13.22
C ALA A 138 9.39 7.63 12.38
N LEU A 139 8.39 6.92 12.93
CA LEU A 139 7.15 6.67 12.23
C LEU A 139 6.27 7.90 12.11
N ASP A 140 6.13 8.71 13.16
CA ASP A 140 5.39 9.98 13.13
C ASP A 140 5.95 10.91 12.04
N PHE A 141 7.27 11.09 12.05
CA PHE A 141 7.96 11.87 11.02
C PHE A 141 7.76 11.28 9.61
N ALA A 142 7.84 9.95 9.46
CA ALA A 142 7.66 9.30 8.17
C ALA A 142 6.23 9.48 7.63
N LEU A 143 5.22 9.39 8.48
CA LEU A 143 3.82 9.60 8.08
C LEU A 143 3.57 11.05 7.64
N ALA A 144 4.06 12.03 8.39
CA ALA A 144 3.95 13.44 8.02
C ALA A 144 4.67 13.73 6.69
N ARG A 145 5.87 13.17 6.50
CA ARG A 145 6.62 13.31 5.24
C ARG A 145 5.90 12.64 4.07
N LEU A 146 5.38 11.43 4.25
CA LEU A 146 4.63 10.73 3.22
C LEU A 146 3.38 11.50 2.80
N ALA A 147 2.63 12.05 3.75
CA ALA A 147 1.48 12.91 3.47
C ALA A 147 1.88 14.08 2.55
N GLY A 148 2.95 14.80 2.91
CA GLY A 148 3.45 15.91 2.09
C GLY A 148 3.91 15.49 0.69
N VAL A 149 4.51 14.29 0.55
CA VAL A 149 4.88 13.75 -0.77
C VAL A 149 3.65 13.47 -1.61
N VAL A 150 2.62 12.85 -1.05
CA VAL A 150 1.38 12.51 -1.78
C VAL A 150 0.60 13.76 -2.15
N GLU A 151 0.47 14.73 -1.24
CA GLU A 151 -0.23 16.00 -1.48
C GLU A 151 0.40 16.82 -2.61
N ASN A 152 1.72 16.72 -2.79
CA ASN A 152 2.45 17.50 -3.78
C ASN A 152 2.98 16.65 -4.95
N LEU A 153 2.52 15.42 -5.10
CA LEU A 153 2.98 14.51 -6.15
C LEU A 153 2.68 15.08 -7.54
N LEU A 154 3.68 15.15 -8.37
CA LEU A 154 3.54 15.54 -9.78
C LEU A 154 3.21 14.30 -10.61
N VAL A 155 2.09 14.35 -11.33
CA VAL A 155 1.61 13.21 -12.15
C VAL A 155 1.64 13.60 -13.62
N TYR A 156 2.13 12.71 -14.47
CA TYR A 156 2.32 12.93 -15.91
C TYR A 156 1.43 11.99 -16.77
N PRO A 157 0.14 12.30 -16.96
CA PRO A 157 -0.79 11.42 -17.71
C PRO A 157 -0.34 11.10 -19.13
N LYS A 158 0.37 12.03 -19.78
CA LYS A 158 0.92 11.82 -21.14
C LYS A 158 1.99 10.74 -21.15
N ALA A 159 2.87 10.72 -20.14
CA ALA A 159 3.89 9.67 -20.01
C ALA A 159 3.24 8.32 -19.70
N MET A 160 2.25 8.27 -18.79
CA MET A 160 1.47 7.08 -18.51
C MET A 160 0.84 6.50 -19.78
N LYS A 161 0.22 7.36 -20.60
CA LYS A 161 -0.38 6.93 -21.88
C LYS A 161 0.68 6.39 -22.83
N ALA A 162 1.80 7.09 -22.98
CA ALA A 162 2.90 6.65 -23.86
C ALA A 162 3.48 5.32 -23.42
N ASN A 163 3.63 5.08 -22.09
CA ASN A 163 4.11 3.81 -21.57
C ASN A 163 3.09 2.68 -21.80
N LEU A 164 1.79 2.95 -21.62
CA LEU A 164 0.74 2.00 -21.90
C LEU A 164 0.75 1.57 -23.38
N ASP A 165 0.98 2.53 -24.29
CA ASP A 165 0.99 2.30 -25.73
C ASP A 165 2.32 1.69 -26.23
N SER A 166 3.40 1.77 -25.44
CA SER A 166 4.77 1.41 -25.86
C SER A 166 4.94 -0.03 -26.31
N VAL A 167 4.02 -0.91 -25.93
CA VAL A 167 4.01 -2.33 -26.30
C VAL A 167 3.03 -2.61 -27.45
N GLY A 168 2.66 -1.60 -28.25
CA GLY A 168 1.83 -1.76 -29.45
C GLY A 168 0.46 -2.40 -29.16
N GLY A 169 -0.18 -2.07 -28.05
CA GLY A 169 -1.51 -2.57 -27.71
C GLY A 169 -1.58 -3.98 -27.14
N LEU A 170 -0.46 -4.65 -26.88
CA LEU A 170 -0.43 -6.03 -26.33
C LEU A 170 -1.13 -6.17 -24.97
N VAL A 171 -1.27 -5.09 -24.21
CA VAL A 171 -2.01 -5.06 -22.93
C VAL A 171 -3.49 -5.46 -23.10
N TYR A 172 -4.04 -5.34 -24.29
CA TYR A 172 -5.42 -5.68 -24.61
C TYR A 172 -5.62 -7.12 -25.09
N SER A 173 -4.56 -7.94 -25.19
CA SER A 173 -4.61 -9.29 -25.73
C SER A 173 -5.66 -10.20 -25.06
N GLN A 174 -5.87 -10.06 -23.75
CA GLN A 174 -6.91 -10.82 -23.05
C GLN A 174 -8.34 -10.43 -23.51
N ARG A 175 -8.59 -9.15 -23.79
CA ARG A 175 -9.89 -8.70 -24.27
C ARG A 175 -10.20 -9.25 -25.65
N VAL A 176 -9.20 -9.22 -26.55
CA VAL A 176 -9.30 -9.82 -27.88
C VAL A 176 -9.58 -11.32 -27.78
N LEU A 177 -8.85 -12.03 -26.89
CA LEU A 177 -9.08 -13.46 -26.65
C LEU A 177 -10.55 -13.74 -26.26
N LEU A 178 -11.07 -12.97 -25.29
CA LEU A 178 -12.43 -13.15 -24.82
C LEU A 178 -13.47 -12.80 -25.90
N ALA A 179 -13.24 -11.75 -26.68
CA ALA A 179 -14.11 -11.35 -27.77
C ALA A 179 -14.18 -12.43 -28.87
N LEU A 180 -13.07 -13.04 -29.25
CA LEU A 180 -13.01 -14.15 -30.21
C LEU A 180 -13.77 -15.38 -29.69
N ILE A 181 -13.68 -15.70 -28.40
CA ILE A 181 -14.46 -16.78 -27.80
C ILE A 181 -15.97 -16.47 -27.85
N GLN A 182 -16.35 -15.23 -27.56
CA GLN A 182 -17.74 -14.79 -27.65
C GLN A 182 -18.28 -14.82 -29.09
N ALA A 183 -17.40 -14.60 -30.07
CA ALA A 183 -17.70 -14.74 -31.50
C ALA A 183 -17.80 -16.20 -32.00
N GLY A 184 -17.63 -17.19 -31.08
CA GLY A 184 -17.83 -18.61 -31.37
C GLY A 184 -16.56 -19.41 -31.70
N ILE A 185 -15.38 -18.82 -31.56
CA ILE A 185 -14.10 -19.54 -31.73
C ILE A 185 -13.81 -20.35 -30.45
N SER A 186 -13.27 -21.57 -30.62
CA SER A 186 -12.82 -22.37 -29.46
C SER A 186 -11.77 -21.62 -28.66
N ARG A 187 -11.70 -21.88 -27.34
CA ARG A 187 -10.71 -21.23 -26.49
C ARG A 187 -9.26 -21.49 -26.93
N GLU A 188 -8.99 -22.72 -27.37
CA GLU A 188 -7.67 -23.12 -27.84
C GLU A 188 -7.29 -22.40 -29.15
N ASP A 189 -8.22 -22.29 -30.09
CA ASP A 189 -7.99 -21.60 -31.36
C ASP A 189 -7.86 -20.10 -31.17
N ALA A 190 -8.73 -19.49 -30.36
CA ALA A 190 -8.64 -18.06 -29.99
C ALA A 190 -7.31 -17.74 -29.32
N TYR A 191 -6.86 -18.60 -28.39
CA TYR A 191 -5.56 -18.44 -27.73
C TYR A 191 -4.40 -18.49 -28.74
N ARG A 192 -4.43 -19.47 -29.66
CA ARG A 192 -3.39 -19.62 -30.70
C ARG A 192 -3.33 -18.39 -31.61
N ILE A 193 -4.47 -17.88 -32.06
CA ILE A 193 -4.57 -16.69 -32.91
C ILE A 193 -3.98 -15.48 -32.19
N VAL A 194 -4.45 -15.21 -30.99
CA VAL A 194 -3.98 -14.07 -30.17
C VAL A 194 -2.48 -14.18 -29.88
N GLN A 195 -2.02 -15.35 -29.46
CA GLN A 195 -0.58 -15.59 -29.16
C GLN A 195 0.29 -15.41 -30.40
N SER A 196 -0.09 -15.96 -31.54
CA SER A 196 0.68 -15.85 -32.78
C SER A 196 0.88 -14.38 -33.17
N ASN A 197 -0.20 -13.59 -33.23
CA ASN A 197 -0.16 -12.18 -33.59
C ASN A 197 0.60 -11.34 -32.53
N ALA A 198 0.35 -11.59 -31.25
CA ALA A 198 1.03 -10.90 -30.14
C ALA A 198 2.55 -11.16 -30.14
N MET A 199 2.99 -12.39 -30.39
CA MET A 199 4.41 -12.72 -30.43
C MET A 199 5.14 -12.13 -31.64
N GLN A 200 4.44 -11.86 -32.73
CA GLN A 200 5.02 -11.13 -33.86
C GLN A 200 5.24 -9.65 -33.47
N VAL A 201 4.24 -8.99 -32.88
CA VAL A 201 4.40 -7.60 -32.36
C VAL A 201 5.54 -7.54 -31.36
N TRP A 202 5.62 -8.51 -30.45
CA TRP A 202 6.68 -8.54 -29.43
C TRP A 202 8.11 -8.62 -30.03
N ARG A 203 8.28 -9.34 -31.13
CA ARG A 203 9.59 -9.57 -31.77
C ARG A 203 9.94 -8.49 -32.79
N GLU A 204 8.97 -8.02 -33.56
CA GLU A 204 9.17 -7.20 -34.74
C GLU A 204 8.71 -5.73 -34.51
N GLY A 205 7.97 -5.48 -33.43
CA GLY A 205 7.28 -4.22 -33.20
C GLY A 205 6.00 -4.08 -34.03
N GLY A 206 5.41 -2.91 -34.04
CA GLY A 206 4.17 -2.59 -34.71
C GLY A 206 2.95 -2.65 -33.77
N GLU A 207 1.77 -2.47 -34.34
CA GLU A 207 0.52 -2.40 -33.61
C GLU A 207 -0.22 -3.74 -33.65
N PHE A 208 -0.65 -4.21 -32.48
CA PHE A 208 -1.34 -5.48 -32.33
C PHE A 208 -2.73 -5.45 -32.99
N GLU A 209 -3.41 -4.30 -32.95
CA GLU A 209 -4.68 -4.10 -33.63
C GLU A 209 -4.57 -4.28 -35.14
N GLU A 210 -3.57 -3.63 -35.77
CA GLU A 210 -3.33 -3.73 -37.20
C GLU A 210 -3.02 -5.17 -37.66
N ARG A 211 -2.23 -5.91 -36.87
CA ARG A 211 -1.94 -7.32 -37.16
C ARG A 211 -3.18 -8.21 -37.07
N LEU A 212 -4.04 -7.97 -36.09
CA LEU A 212 -5.30 -8.70 -35.95
C LEU A 212 -6.30 -8.34 -37.07
N GLU A 213 -6.31 -7.09 -37.52
CA GLU A 213 -7.12 -6.69 -38.69
C GLU A 213 -6.69 -7.39 -39.99
N ALA A 214 -5.40 -7.68 -40.12
CA ALA A 214 -4.84 -8.40 -41.27
C ALA A 214 -5.02 -9.91 -41.19
N ASP A 215 -5.39 -10.47 -40.03
CA ASP A 215 -5.63 -11.91 -39.84
C ASP A 215 -6.99 -12.30 -40.39
N GLU A 216 -6.98 -13.11 -41.46
CA GLU A 216 -8.21 -13.55 -42.12
C GLU A 216 -9.19 -14.31 -41.20
N THR A 217 -8.66 -15.01 -40.19
CA THR A 217 -9.49 -15.75 -39.23
C THR A 217 -10.22 -14.81 -38.31
N VAL A 218 -9.53 -13.77 -37.83
CA VAL A 218 -10.14 -12.70 -37.02
C VAL A 218 -11.23 -12.00 -37.84
N GLY A 219 -10.91 -11.61 -39.08
CA GLY A 219 -11.85 -10.91 -39.97
C GLY A 219 -13.13 -11.70 -40.33
N LYS A 220 -13.12 -13.04 -40.24
CA LYS A 220 -14.30 -13.88 -40.43
C LYS A 220 -15.24 -13.89 -39.24
N HIS A 221 -14.74 -13.59 -38.02
CA HIS A 221 -15.48 -13.73 -36.76
C HIS A 221 -15.80 -12.40 -36.08
N MET A 222 -15.05 -11.36 -36.39
CA MET A 222 -15.20 -10.03 -35.78
C MET A 222 -15.15 -8.94 -36.87
N SER A 223 -16.01 -7.96 -36.74
CA SER A 223 -15.92 -6.71 -37.51
C SER A 223 -14.73 -5.83 -36.96
N ARG A 224 -14.29 -4.90 -37.82
CA ARG A 224 -13.29 -3.90 -37.39
C ARG A 224 -13.73 -3.08 -36.17
N ALA A 225 -15.02 -2.73 -36.09
CA ALA A 225 -15.56 -1.98 -34.97
C ALA A 225 -15.54 -2.77 -33.65
N GLU A 226 -15.84 -4.07 -33.69
CA GLU A 226 -15.77 -4.96 -32.54
C GLU A 226 -14.30 -5.18 -32.09
N LEU A 227 -13.39 -5.31 -33.05
CA LEU A 227 -11.96 -5.40 -32.75
C LEU A 227 -11.44 -4.12 -32.12
N ALA A 228 -11.70 -2.95 -32.70
CA ALA A 228 -11.29 -1.66 -32.17
C ALA A 228 -11.83 -1.41 -30.76
N ALA A 229 -13.03 -1.87 -30.43
CA ALA A 229 -13.61 -1.78 -29.10
C ALA A 229 -12.81 -2.59 -28.04
N CYS A 230 -12.01 -3.58 -28.46
CA CYS A 230 -11.13 -4.31 -27.56
C CYS A 230 -9.94 -3.46 -27.06
N PHE A 231 -9.57 -2.43 -27.82
CA PHE A 231 -8.44 -1.53 -27.51
C PHE A 231 -8.83 -0.26 -26.75
N ASP A 232 -10.11 -0.14 -26.36
CA ASP A 232 -10.57 0.94 -25.50
C ASP A 232 -10.27 0.64 -24.02
N PRO A 233 -9.54 1.51 -23.28
CA PRO A 233 -9.29 1.34 -21.85
C PRO A 233 -10.53 1.63 -20.96
N ALA A 234 -11.55 2.34 -21.46
CA ALA A 234 -12.68 2.78 -20.65
C ALA A 234 -13.39 1.65 -19.87
N PRO A 235 -13.60 0.45 -20.42
CA PRO A 235 -14.23 -0.66 -19.69
C PRO A 235 -13.47 -1.12 -18.43
N TYR A 236 -12.17 -0.87 -18.33
CA TYR A 236 -11.42 -1.18 -17.11
C TYR A 236 -11.71 -0.21 -15.97
N LEU A 237 -12.26 0.96 -16.26
CA LEU A 237 -12.49 2.06 -15.32
C LEU A 237 -13.95 2.18 -14.85
N VAL A 238 -14.88 1.41 -15.42
CA VAL A 238 -16.33 1.52 -15.16
C VAL A 238 -16.70 1.44 -13.68
N HIS A 239 -15.95 0.68 -12.90
CA HIS A 239 -16.22 0.47 -11.47
C HIS A 239 -15.20 1.14 -10.54
N ILE A 240 -14.34 2.03 -11.06
CA ILE A 240 -13.26 2.65 -10.25
C ILE A 240 -13.84 3.49 -9.12
N ASP A 241 -14.94 4.22 -9.38
CA ASP A 241 -15.60 5.06 -8.35
C ASP A 241 -16.09 4.21 -7.18
N THR A 242 -16.58 3.00 -7.43
CA THR A 242 -16.98 2.07 -6.36
C THR A 242 -15.81 1.75 -5.43
N VAL A 243 -14.57 1.68 -5.94
CA VAL A 243 -13.38 1.43 -5.14
C VAL A 243 -13.05 2.67 -4.29
N PHE A 244 -13.12 3.86 -4.87
CA PHE A 244 -12.93 5.11 -4.15
C PHE A 244 -13.96 5.32 -3.04
N ASP A 245 -15.24 5.08 -3.32
CA ASP A 245 -16.34 5.21 -2.35
C ASP A 245 -16.15 4.30 -1.13
N ARG A 246 -15.63 3.08 -1.33
CA ARG A 246 -15.34 2.17 -0.22
C ARG A 246 -14.31 2.72 0.77
N VAL A 247 -13.41 3.58 0.31
CA VAL A 247 -12.32 4.14 1.11
C VAL A 247 -12.70 5.51 1.67
N PHE A 248 -13.29 6.36 0.87
CA PHE A 248 -13.48 7.78 1.16
C PHE A 248 -14.89 8.16 1.58
N GLU A 249 -15.91 7.35 1.27
CA GLU A 249 -17.24 7.62 1.80
C GLU A 249 -17.29 7.41 3.32
N PRO A 250 -17.84 8.38 4.09
CA PRO A 250 -18.05 8.20 5.51
C PRO A 250 -19.03 7.06 5.72
N LYS A 251 -18.63 5.96 6.39
CA LYS A 251 -19.53 4.88 6.77
C LYS A 251 -20.76 5.48 7.43
N LYS A 252 -21.92 5.45 6.78
CA LYS A 252 -23.20 5.81 7.41
C LYS A 252 -23.30 4.99 8.68
N LYS A 253 -23.30 5.64 9.85
CA LYS A 253 -23.42 4.98 11.15
C LYS A 253 -24.62 4.03 11.07
N ALA A 254 -24.38 2.73 11.14
CA ALA A 254 -25.45 1.75 11.18
C ALA A 254 -26.42 2.16 12.28
N LYS A 255 -27.69 2.43 11.95
CA LYS A 255 -28.73 2.70 12.93
C LYS A 255 -28.76 1.50 13.86
N LYS A 256 -28.41 1.69 15.15
CA LYS A 256 -28.59 0.65 16.16
C LYS A 256 -30.02 0.11 16.06
N PRO A 257 -30.21 -1.21 15.98
CA PRO A 257 -31.54 -1.77 15.96
C PRO A 257 -32.27 -1.30 17.22
N ARG A 258 -33.45 -0.69 17.05
CA ARG A 258 -34.33 -0.33 18.17
C ARG A 258 -34.60 -1.62 18.96
N ARG A 259 -34.09 -1.72 20.18
CA ARG A 259 -34.55 -2.71 21.14
C ARG A 259 -36.07 -2.58 21.24
N LYS A 260 -36.81 -3.55 20.75
CA LYS A 260 -38.23 -3.69 21.10
C LYS A 260 -38.28 -3.87 22.60
N GLN A 261 -38.81 -2.87 23.31
CA GLN A 261 -39.26 -3.06 24.68
C GLN A 261 -40.44 -4.02 24.58
N GLY A 262 -40.20 -5.23 25.00
CA GLY A 262 -41.25 -6.21 25.18
C GLY A 262 -42.02 -5.90 26.46
N ALA A 263 -43.31 -6.00 26.38
CA ALA A 263 -44.26 -5.95 27.46
C ALA A 263 -44.07 -7.08 28.47
#